data_00d0a5e87dccf2a79eb4a613fe8892fa
#
_entry.id   00d0a5e87dccf2a79eb4a613fe8892fa
#
_cell.length_a   1.000
_cell.length_b   1.000
_cell.length_c   1.000
_cell.angle_alpha   90.00
_cell.angle_beta   90.00
_cell.angle_gamma   90.00
#
_symmetry.space_group_name_H-M   'P 1'
#
loop_
_entity.id
_entity.type
_entity.pdbx_description
1 polymer ?
#
loop_
_entity_poly.entity_id
_entity_poly.type
_entity_poly.pdbx_seq_one_letter_code
_entity_poly.pdbx_strand_id
1 'polypeptide(L)'
;MIRMTRGLLLCLVLLASRGALAQPDGMLSGNLSSVGSDTLANLMALWAQDFSQHYPNVNLQIQAAGSSTAPTALAAGAAQLGPMSRPMKAAEVSAFEHRYGYAPLAVPVAVDALVVLVHQDNPLRGLNLQQLDRIFSATLRCGESQPLTRWGELGLTGDWQQRALQRFGRNSASGTYGYFKLRALCGGDFMPRVNELPGSASVVQAVAGSLNSIGYASIGFRASGVRLLPLAESGENYITPNDANVRNGSYPLSRYLYIYINKAPNQPLEPLTAAFLDRVLSDTGQDLVNHDGYLPLPPDTLHKTRLALGLK
;
A
#
# COMPACT_ATOMS: atom_id res chain seq x y z
N MET A 1 -91.36 -1.68 -17.05
CA MET A 1 -90.53 -2.78 -17.54
C MET A 1 -89.19 -2.21 -17.97
N ILE A 2 -88.19 -2.27 -17.12
CA ILE A 2 -86.83 -1.75 -17.37
C ILE A 2 -85.88 -2.95 -17.30
N ARG A 3 -85.19 -3.27 -18.38
CA ARG A 3 -84.20 -4.34 -18.47
C ARG A 3 -82.82 -3.79 -18.03
N MET A 4 -82.29 -4.39 -16.96
CA MET A 4 -80.89 -4.18 -16.53
C MET A 4 -79.95 -5.01 -17.39
N THR A 5 -79.04 -4.34 -18.10
CA THR A 5 -77.92 -4.97 -18.79
C THR A 5 -76.69 -4.93 -17.83
N ARG A 6 -76.17 -6.09 -17.50
CA ARG A 6 -74.94 -6.28 -16.74
C ARG A 6 -73.70 -6.05 -17.64
N GLY A 7 -72.98 -5.00 -17.40
CA GLY A 7 -71.66 -4.79 -17.98
C GLY A 7 -70.56 -5.55 -17.23
N LEU A 8 -69.83 -6.42 -17.91
CA LEU A 8 -68.73 -7.19 -17.46
C LEU A 8 -67.42 -6.33 -17.56
N LEU A 9 -66.86 -5.91 -16.40
CA LEU A 9 -65.61 -5.14 -16.38
C LEU A 9 -64.46 -6.13 -16.39
N LEU A 10 -63.71 -6.20 -17.50
CA LEU A 10 -62.52 -7.03 -17.67
C LEU A 10 -61.28 -6.23 -17.15
N CYS A 11 -60.77 -6.55 -15.97
CA CYS A 11 -59.52 -5.98 -15.48
C CYS A 11 -58.33 -6.68 -16.15
N LEU A 12 -57.69 -5.98 -17.07
CA LEU A 12 -56.41 -6.40 -17.67
C LEU A 12 -55.25 -6.05 -16.68
N VAL A 13 -54.73 -7.04 -15.98
CA VAL A 13 -53.54 -6.89 -15.17
C VAL A 13 -52.30 -6.98 -16.09
N LEU A 14 -51.70 -5.83 -16.42
CA LEU A 14 -50.41 -5.75 -17.08
C LEU A 14 -49.32 -6.11 -16.07
N LEU A 15 -48.80 -7.33 -16.11
CA LEU A 15 -47.54 -7.75 -15.46
C LEU A 15 -46.39 -7.07 -16.22
N ALA A 16 -45.93 -5.94 -15.70
CA ALA A 16 -44.68 -5.34 -16.12
C ALA A 16 -43.52 -6.18 -15.57
N SER A 17 -43.05 -7.16 -16.34
CA SER A 17 -41.77 -7.83 -16.10
C SER A 17 -40.67 -6.79 -16.26
N ARG A 18 -40.13 -6.30 -15.15
CA ARG A 18 -38.87 -5.57 -15.13
C ARG A 18 -37.75 -6.55 -15.50
N GLY A 19 -37.49 -6.69 -16.79
CA GLY A 19 -36.24 -7.28 -17.26
C GLY A 19 -35.09 -6.42 -16.74
N ALA A 20 -34.28 -6.96 -15.87
CA ALA A 20 -32.97 -6.37 -15.55
C ALA A 20 -32.16 -6.40 -16.86
N LEU A 21 -32.12 -5.29 -17.57
CA LEU A 21 -31.19 -5.10 -18.68
C LEU A 21 -29.80 -5.12 -18.08
N ALA A 22 -29.04 -6.19 -18.33
CA ALA A 22 -27.60 -6.19 -18.10
C ALA A 22 -27.02 -5.02 -18.91
N GLN A 23 -26.45 -4.02 -18.22
CA GLN A 23 -25.77 -2.92 -18.90
C GLN A 23 -24.55 -3.50 -19.63
N PRO A 24 -24.30 -3.13 -20.89
CA PRO A 24 -23.05 -3.47 -21.56
C PRO A 24 -21.86 -2.87 -20.81
N ASP A 25 -20.75 -3.57 -20.76
CA ASP A 25 -19.52 -3.18 -20.02
C ASP A 25 -19.02 -1.74 -20.29
N GLY A 26 -19.39 -1.14 -21.42
CA GLY A 26 -19.05 0.24 -21.80
C GLY A 26 -19.92 1.35 -21.18
N MET A 27 -20.93 1.03 -20.34
CA MET A 27 -21.88 2.01 -19.79
C MET A 27 -21.70 2.32 -18.31
N LEU A 28 -20.63 1.84 -17.66
CA LEU A 28 -20.33 2.25 -16.28
C LEU A 28 -20.04 3.76 -16.23
N SER A 29 -20.68 4.45 -15.31
CA SER A 29 -20.50 5.89 -15.08
C SER A 29 -20.61 6.21 -13.59
N GLY A 30 -19.97 7.28 -13.15
CA GLY A 30 -20.01 7.71 -11.76
C GLY A 30 -18.66 8.19 -11.23
N ASN A 31 -18.57 8.30 -9.90
CA ASN A 31 -17.36 8.73 -9.21
C ASN A 31 -16.80 7.59 -8.36
N LEU A 32 -15.49 7.40 -8.42
CA LEU A 32 -14.73 6.48 -7.58
C LEU A 32 -13.65 7.26 -6.85
N SER A 33 -13.69 7.27 -5.51
CA SER A 33 -12.77 8.02 -4.68
C SER A 33 -11.75 7.10 -4.02
N SER A 34 -10.48 7.46 -4.12
CA SER A 34 -9.34 6.79 -3.51
C SER A 34 -8.64 7.74 -2.53
N VAL A 35 -8.52 7.32 -1.26
CA VAL A 35 -7.83 8.09 -0.22
C VAL A 35 -6.87 7.16 0.52
N GLY A 36 -5.57 7.50 0.54
CA GLY A 36 -4.63 6.66 1.27
C GLY A 36 -3.16 6.87 0.94
N SER A 37 -2.45 5.78 0.71
CA SER A 37 -1.00 5.70 0.64
C SER A 37 -0.39 6.54 -0.50
N ASP A 38 0.56 7.36 -0.16
CA ASP A 38 1.46 8.03 -1.08
C ASP A 38 2.46 7.07 -1.76
N THR A 39 2.79 5.95 -1.11
CA THR A 39 3.61 4.89 -1.71
C THR A 39 2.98 4.35 -3.00
N LEU A 40 1.65 4.19 -3.01
CA LEU A 40 0.91 3.73 -4.18
C LEU A 40 0.46 4.88 -5.12
N ALA A 41 0.83 6.13 -4.85
CA ALA A 41 0.29 7.28 -5.58
C ALA A 41 0.47 7.17 -7.11
N ASN A 42 1.69 6.85 -7.55
CA ASN A 42 2.00 6.70 -8.97
C ASN A 42 1.30 5.48 -9.59
N LEU A 43 1.34 4.35 -8.89
CA LEU A 43 0.67 3.12 -9.33
C LEU A 43 -0.85 3.30 -9.43
N MET A 44 -1.49 3.99 -8.47
CA MET A 44 -2.90 4.34 -8.53
C MET A 44 -3.21 5.25 -9.73
N ALA A 45 -2.31 6.17 -10.07
CA ALA A 45 -2.46 7.03 -11.25
C ALA A 45 -2.36 6.25 -12.55
N LEU A 46 -1.42 5.29 -12.65
CA LEU A 46 -1.29 4.41 -13.82
C LEU A 46 -2.53 3.53 -14.01
N TRP A 47 -3.04 2.91 -12.94
CA TRP A 47 -4.27 2.14 -12.99
C TRP A 47 -5.49 3.02 -13.33
N ALA A 48 -5.54 4.25 -12.81
CA ALA A 48 -6.62 5.19 -13.14
C ALA A 48 -6.58 5.59 -14.62
N GLN A 49 -5.40 5.79 -15.19
CA GLN A 49 -5.22 6.09 -16.60
C GLN A 49 -5.68 4.91 -17.49
N ASP A 50 -5.25 3.68 -17.18
CA ASP A 50 -5.70 2.48 -17.88
C ASP A 50 -7.23 2.29 -17.74
N PHE A 51 -7.76 2.46 -16.52
CA PHE A 51 -9.20 2.33 -16.25
C PHE A 51 -10.03 3.34 -17.04
N SER A 52 -9.61 4.60 -17.12
CA SER A 52 -10.33 5.65 -17.85
C SER A 52 -10.40 5.42 -19.37
N GLN A 53 -9.46 4.68 -19.95
CA GLN A 53 -9.51 4.29 -21.37
C GLN A 53 -10.62 3.28 -21.64
N HIS A 54 -10.95 2.43 -20.66
CA HIS A 54 -12.02 1.41 -20.76
C HIS A 54 -13.38 1.94 -20.28
N TYR A 55 -13.38 2.86 -19.33
CA TYR A 55 -14.57 3.41 -18.69
C TYR A 55 -14.54 4.95 -18.69
N PRO A 56 -14.68 5.61 -19.85
CA PRO A 56 -14.47 7.05 -20.00
C PRO A 56 -15.50 7.91 -19.23
N ASN A 57 -16.61 7.34 -18.81
CA ASN A 57 -17.67 8.01 -18.06
C ASN A 57 -17.49 7.87 -16.53
N VAL A 58 -16.38 7.27 -16.07
CA VAL A 58 -16.05 7.14 -14.64
C VAL A 58 -14.98 8.16 -14.27
N ASN A 59 -15.27 8.99 -13.27
CA ASN A 59 -14.32 9.94 -12.71
C ASN A 59 -13.65 9.31 -11.48
N LEU A 60 -12.35 9.04 -11.55
CA LEU A 60 -11.56 8.51 -10.44
C LEU A 60 -10.74 9.63 -9.80
N GLN A 61 -10.99 9.89 -8.51
CA GLN A 61 -10.29 10.92 -7.71
C GLN A 61 -9.31 10.26 -6.76
N ILE A 62 -8.05 10.72 -6.74
CA ILE A 62 -6.98 10.13 -5.93
C ILE A 62 -6.43 11.18 -4.96
N GLN A 63 -6.44 10.85 -3.66
CA GLN A 63 -5.79 11.61 -2.58
C GLN A 63 -4.75 10.74 -1.89
N ALA A 64 -3.48 11.02 -2.14
CA ALA A 64 -2.33 10.24 -1.65
C ALA A 64 -1.67 10.92 -0.44
N ALA A 65 -2.41 11.07 0.66
CA ALA A 65 -1.97 11.79 1.86
C ALA A 65 -1.29 10.90 2.94
N GLY A 66 -1.14 9.60 2.65
CA GLY A 66 -0.55 8.60 3.54
C GLY A 66 -1.55 7.54 3.97
N SER A 67 -1.06 6.31 4.22
CA SER A 67 -1.92 5.15 4.56
C SER A 67 -2.82 5.38 5.77
N SER A 68 -2.44 6.25 6.69
CA SER A 68 -3.24 6.52 7.90
C SER A 68 -4.54 7.28 7.62
N THR A 69 -4.73 7.84 6.41
CA THR A 69 -5.97 8.51 6.02
C THR A 69 -7.03 7.55 5.46
N ALA A 70 -6.61 6.40 4.92
CA ALA A 70 -7.51 5.42 4.31
C ALA A 70 -8.57 4.86 5.28
N PRO A 71 -8.24 4.41 6.50
CA PRO A 71 -9.22 3.82 7.41
C PRO A 71 -10.36 4.78 7.75
N THR A 72 -10.04 6.05 8.03
CA THR A 72 -11.04 7.07 8.35
C THR A 72 -11.92 7.39 7.16
N ALA A 73 -11.35 7.53 5.97
CA ALA A 73 -12.10 7.82 4.75
C ALA A 73 -13.05 6.66 4.37
N LEU A 74 -12.60 5.41 4.49
CA LEU A 74 -13.43 4.22 4.27
C LEU A 74 -14.54 4.11 5.31
N ALA A 75 -14.23 4.28 6.60
CA ALA A 75 -15.22 4.24 7.66
C ALA A 75 -16.27 5.35 7.52
N ALA A 76 -15.89 6.53 7.07
CA ALA A 76 -16.80 7.64 6.79
C ALA A 76 -17.64 7.45 5.51
N GLY A 77 -17.28 6.49 4.64
CA GLY A 77 -17.88 6.32 3.30
C GLY A 77 -17.45 7.42 2.31
N ALA A 78 -16.40 8.16 2.63
CA ALA A 78 -15.85 9.24 1.78
C ALA A 78 -14.94 8.69 0.67
N ALA A 79 -14.48 7.46 0.78
CA ALA A 79 -13.72 6.76 -0.25
C ALA A 79 -14.21 5.33 -0.42
N GLN A 80 -14.16 4.82 -1.66
CA GLN A 80 -14.42 3.42 -1.99
C GLN A 80 -13.13 2.59 -1.96
N LEU A 81 -12.00 3.24 -2.27
CA LEU A 81 -10.68 2.63 -2.33
C LEU A 81 -9.76 3.22 -1.27
N GLY A 82 -9.18 2.38 -0.44
CA GLY A 82 -8.21 2.76 0.60
C GLY A 82 -6.84 2.14 0.34
N PRO A 83 -5.99 2.71 -0.56
CA PRO A 83 -4.64 2.19 -0.76
C PRO A 83 -3.79 2.34 0.51
N MET A 84 -3.10 1.25 0.88
CA MET A 84 -2.26 1.22 2.09
C MET A 84 -0.98 0.43 1.84
N SER A 85 0.14 0.94 2.33
CA SER A 85 1.45 0.28 2.29
C SER A 85 1.82 -0.41 3.62
N ARG A 86 0.82 -0.71 4.42
CA ARG A 86 0.84 -1.56 5.62
C ARG A 86 -0.54 -2.16 5.86
N PRO A 87 -0.65 -3.25 6.64
CA PRO A 87 -1.95 -3.66 7.16
C PRO A 87 -2.60 -2.56 8.01
N MET A 88 -3.94 -2.53 8.04
CA MET A 88 -4.67 -1.72 9.02
C MET A 88 -4.30 -2.16 10.44
N LYS A 89 -4.19 -1.19 11.35
CA LYS A 89 -4.02 -1.47 12.79
C LYS A 89 -5.33 -2.01 13.36
N ALA A 90 -5.25 -2.77 14.45
CA ALA A 90 -6.45 -3.32 15.11
C ALA A 90 -7.50 -2.22 15.44
N ALA A 91 -7.06 -1.08 15.96
CA ALA A 91 -7.97 0.04 16.26
C ALA A 91 -8.62 0.64 14.97
N GLU A 92 -7.93 0.64 13.84
CA GLU A 92 -8.48 1.11 12.56
C GLU A 92 -9.53 0.13 12.01
N VAL A 93 -9.29 -1.19 12.16
CA VAL A 93 -10.26 -2.23 11.82
C VAL A 93 -11.48 -2.13 12.74
N SER A 94 -11.28 -2.04 14.06
CA SER A 94 -12.38 -1.93 15.02
C SER A 94 -13.26 -0.70 14.81
N ALA A 95 -12.67 0.43 14.41
CA ALA A 95 -13.43 1.65 14.09
C ALA A 95 -14.34 1.44 12.85
N PHE A 96 -13.86 0.71 11.85
CA PHE A 96 -14.67 0.33 10.69
C PHE A 96 -15.76 -0.67 11.06
N GLU A 97 -15.41 -1.72 11.84
CA GLU A 97 -16.35 -2.74 12.30
C GLU A 97 -17.48 -2.15 13.15
N HIS A 98 -17.17 -1.17 14.00
CA HIS A 98 -18.18 -0.48 14.80
C HIS A 98 -19.23 0.22 13.92
N ARG A 99 -18.84 0.71 12.74
CA ARG A 99 -19.76 1.38 11.82
C ARG A 99 -20.57 0.42 10.94
N TYR A 100 -19.93 -0.65 10.45
CA TYR A 100 -20.52 -1.52 9.41
C TYR A 100 -20.91 -2.91 9.90
N GLY A 101 -20.45 -3.33 11.09
CA GLY A 101 -20.72 -4.66 11.64
C GLY A 101 -19.82 -5.76 11.08
N TYR A 102 -18.84 -5.44 10.24
CA TYR A 102 -17.86 -6.37 9.67
C TYR A 102 -16.55 -5.65 9.34
N ALA A 103 -15.46 -6.42 9.20
CA ALA A 103 -14.14 -5.89 8.89
C ALA A 103 -14.03 -5.40 7.44
N PRO A 104 -13.21 -4.36 7.15
CA PRO A 104 -12.89 -3.99 5.78
C PRO A 104 -12.10 -5.10 5.09
N LEU A 105 -12.32 -5.30 3.80
CA LEU A 105 -11.59 -6.32 3.04
C LEU A 105 -10.24 -5.77 2.57
N ALA A 106 -9.16 -6.45 2.95
CA ALA A 106 -7.81 -6.18 2.47
C ALA A 106 -7.58 -6.90 1.13
N VAL A 107 -7.39 -6.15 0.06
CA VAL A 107 -7.08 -6.67 -1.28
C VAL A 107 -5.59 -6.45 -1.53
N PRO A 108 -4.74 -7.49 -1.50
CA PRO A 108 -3.35 -7.35 -1.92
C PRO A 108 -3.30 -7.04 -3.42
N VAL A 109 -2.47 -6.08 -3.83
CA VAL A 109 -2.41 -5.61 -5.21
C VAL A 109 -1.00 -5.62 -5.80
N ALA A 110 0.04 -5.62 -4.95
CA ALA A 110 1.44 -5.69 -5.35
C ALA A 110 2.31 -6.20 -4.20
N VAL A 111 3.53 -6.64 -4.52
CA VAL A 111 4.58 -6.91 -3.54
C VAL A 111 5.61 -5.78 -3.58
N ASP A 112 6.01 -5.31 -2.42
CA ASP A 112 6.99 -4.24 -2.20
C ASP A 112 8.07 -4.70 -1.22
N ALA A 113 9.23 -4.08 -1.28
CA ALA A 113 10.23 -4.13 -0.22
C ALA A 113 10.50 -2.73 0.31
N LEU A 114 10.48 -2.60 1.63
CA LEU A 114 10.98 -1.41 2.26
C LEU A 114 12.50 -1.53 2.35
N VAL A 115 13.21 -0.73 1.55
CA VAL A 115 14.67 -0.80 1.45
C VAL A 115 15.34 0.26 2.33
N VAL A 116 16.48 -0.10 2.88
CA VAL A 116 17.37 0.84 3.58
C VAL A 116 18.39 1.35 2.58
N LEU A 117 18.57 2.67 2.56
CA LEU A 117 19.36 3.41 1.59
C LEU A 117 20.51 4.12 2.29
N VAL A 118 21.68 4.12 1.65
CA VAL A 118 22.82 4.97 2.01
C VAL A 118 23.33 5.68 0.76
N HIS A 119 24.10 6.73 0.94
CA HIS A 119 24.84 7.36 -0.16
C HIS A 119 25.65 6.32 -0.94
N GLN A 120 25.77 6.47 -2.25
CA GLN A 120 26.44 5.48 -3.12
C GLN A 120 27.88 5.15 -2.68
N ASP A 121 28.60 6.11 -2.12
CA ASP A 121 29.99 5.95 -1.68
C ASP A 121 30.12 5.38 -0.27
N ASN A 122 29.03 5.07 0.42
CA ASN A 122 29.08 4.48 1.76
C ASN A 122 29.53 3.01 1.66
N PRO A 123 30.61 2.58 2.35
CA PRO A 123 31.16 1.24 2.20
C PRO A 123 30.49 0.15 3.04
N LEU A 124 29.43 0.48 3.82
CA LEU A 124 28.77 -0.48 4.72
C LEU A 124 28.24 -1.69 3.94
N ARG A 125 28.52 -2.90 4.37
CA ARG A 125 28.14 -4.13 3.67
C ARG A 125 26.65 -4.47 3.79
N GLY A 126 26.06 -4.23 4.97
CA GLY A 126 24.66 -4.53 5.28
C GLY A 126 24.34 -4.16 6.71
N LEU A 127 23.09 -4.35 7.12
CA LEU A 127 22.60 -4.14 8.49
C LEU A 127 21.65 -5.28 8.88
N ASN A 128 21.57 -5.56 10.18
CA ASN A 128 20.47 -6.36 10.72
C ASN A 128 19.40 -5.48 11.38
N LEU A 129 18.25 -6.07 11.73
CA LEU A 129 17.13 -5.32 12.30
C LEU A 129 17.47 -4.70 13.66
N GLN A 130 18.29 -5.33 14.49
CA GLN A 130 18.75 -4.76 15.76
C GLN A 130 19.61 -3.50 15.53
N GLN A 131 20.48 -3.50 14.52
CA GLN A 131 21.26 -2.31 14.16
C GLN A 131 20.36 -1.19 13.62
N LEU A 132 19.31 -1.51 12.87
CA LEU A 132 18.31 -0.53 12.42
C LEU A 132 17.56 0.10 13.60
N ASP A 133 17.16 -0.70 14.60
CA ASP A 133 16.58 -0.19 15.83
C ASP A 133 17.54 0.79 16.53
N ARG A 134 18.81 0.42 16.72
CA ARG A 134 19.83 1.30 17.31
C ARG A 134 20.08 2.59 16.52
N ILE A 135 19.90 2.56 15.20
CA ILE A 135 20.07 3.73 14.33
C ILE A 135 18.86 4.66 14.42
N PHE A 136 17.63 4.15 14.36
CA PHE A 136 16.42 4.94 14.16
C PHE A 136 15.55 5.09 15.42
N SER A 137 15.67 4.21 16.43
CA SER A 137 14.79 4.18 17.60
C SER A 137 15.34 4.97 18.78
N ALA A 138 14.44 5.66 19.48
CA ALA A 138 14.70 6.26 20.79
C ALA A 138 14.45 5.27 21.95
N THR A 139 13.64 4.24 21.73
CA THR A 139 13.17 3.31 22.79
C THR A 139 13.86 1.94 22.75
N LEU A 140 14.60 1.62 21.68
CA LEU A 140 15.46 0.43 21.55
C LEU A 140 14.77 -0.89 21.91
N ARG A 141 13.56 -1.12 21.36
CA ARG A 141 12.71 -2.26 21.74
C ARG A 141 13.13 -3.60 21.15
N CYS A 142 14.09 -3.63 20.22
CA CYS A 142 14.62 -4.87 19.66
C CYS A 142 15.69 -5.54 20.53
N GLY A 143 15.91 -5.08 21.76
CA GLY A 143 16.74 -5.76 22.77
C GLY A 143 18.12 -5.16 23.02
N GLU A 144 18.49 -4.09 22.32
CA GLU A 144 19.75 -3.39 22.52
C GLU A 144 19.56 -2.20 23.48
N SER A 145 20.66 -1.74 24.10
CA SER A 145 20.60 -0.70 25.14
C SER A 145 21.23 0.64 24.74
N GLN A 146 21.96 0.68 23.63
CA GLN A 146 22.70 1.88 23.21
C GLN A 146 22.41 2.24 21.77
N PRO A 147 22.03 3.50 21.48
CA PRO A 147 21.83 3.96 20.11
C PRO A 147 23.15 4.05 19.35
N LEU A 148 23.09 3.94 18.03
CA LEU A 148 24.21 4.19 17.13
C LEU A 148 24.13 5.63 16.61
N THR A 149 25.22 6.38 16.73
CA THR A 149 25.28 7.80 16.36
C THR A 149 26.29 8.10 15.26
N ARG A 150 27.27 7.21 15.08
CA ARG A 150 28.36 7.35 14.13
C ARG A 150 28.55 6.09 13.29
N TRP A 151 29.08 6.27 12.09
CA TRP A 151 29.37 5.18 11.18
C TRP A 151 30.47 4.23 11.71
N GLY A 152 31.42 4.73 12.52
CA GLY A 152 32.45 3.90 13.14
C GLY A 152 31.91 2.86 14.11
N GLU A 153 30.77 3.10 14.75
CA GLU A 153 30.09 2.15 15.63
C GLU A 153 29.49 0.95 14.86
N LEU A 154 29.41 1.07 13.52
CA LEU A 154 29.06 -0.01 12.59
C LEU A 154 30.29 -0.68 11.95
N GLY A 155 31.51 -0.42 12.49
CA GLY A 155 32.74 -1.02 12.02
C GLY A 155 33.42 -0.29 10.85
N LEU A 156 32.94 0.88 10.44
CA LEU A 156 33.61 1.67 9.40
C LEU A 156 34.82 2.40 9.98
N THR A 157 35.91 2.39 9.24
CA THR A 157 37.22 2.96 9.61
C THR A 157 37.62 4.17 8.77
N GLY A 158 38.78 4.75 9.02
CA GLY A 158 39.29 5.92 8.30
C GLY A 158 38.35 7.12 8.42
N ASP A 159 38.11 7.81 7.31
CA ASP A 159 37.27 9.02 7.27
C ASP A 159 35.81 8.77 7.72
N TRP A 160 35.35 7.55 7.69
CA TRP A 160 34.00 7.18 8.10
C TRP A 160 33.83 7.03 9.60
N GLN A 161 34.94 6.77 10.34
CA GLN A 161 34.89 6.42 11.75
C GLN A 161 34.19 7.48 12.60
N GLN A 162 34.44 8.75 12.35
CA GLN A 162 33.93 9.85 13.16
C GLN A 162 32.67 10.51 12.54
N ARG A 163 32.25 10.09 11.34
CA ARG A 163 31.09 10.68 10.68
C ARG A 163 29.80 10.35 11.43
N ALA A 164 29.02 11.38 11.73
CA ALA A 164 27.71 11.22 12.36
C ALA A 164 26.68 10.65 11.37
N LEU A 165 25.78 9.79 11.86
CA LEU A 165 24.65 9.27 11.11
C LEU A 165 23.60 10.38 10.90
N GLN A 166 23.33 10.73 9.65
CA GLN A 166 22.22 11.61 9.27
C GLN A 166 21.05 10.77 8.78
N ARG A 167 19.93 10.81 9.50
CA ARG A 167 18.80 9.89 9.31
C ARG A 167 17.68 10.57 8.56
N PHE A 168 17.15 9.89 7.54
CA PHE A 168 16.00 10.32 6.78
C PHE A 168 14.90 9.26 6.83
N GLY A 169 13.69 9.66 7.05
CA GLY A 169 12.53 8.78 7.13
C GLY A 169 11.27 9.43 6.60
N ARG A 170 10.17 8.77 6.84
CA ARG A 170 8.85 9.23 6.42
C ARG A 170 8.11 9.85 7.60
N ASN A 171 7.14 10.70 7.32
CA ASN A 171 6.26 11.25 8.34
C ASN A 171 5.28 10.20 8.89
N SER A 172 4.64 10.48 10.00
CA SER A 172 3.76 9.56 10.73
C SER A 172 2.46 9.18 10.00
N ALA A 173 2.02 9.93 8.98
CA ALA A 173 0.88 9.59 8.15
C ALA A 173 1.19 8.43 7.18
N SER A 174 2.48 8.25 6.85
CA SER A 174 2.96 7.24 5.92
C SER A 174 2.76 5.81 6.46
N GLY A 175 2.25 4.91 5.61
CA GLY A 175 2.25 3.47 5.91
C GLY A 175 3.66 2.89 5.97
N THR A 176 4.59 3.44 5.19
CA THR A 176 6.01 3.05 5.21
C THR A 176 6.67 3.37 6.55
N TYR A 177 6.37 4.53 7.15
CA TYR A 177 6.74 4.85 8.54
C TYR A 177 6.19 3.80 9.52
N GLY A 178 4.88 3.52 9.45
CA GLY A 178 4.24 2.56 10.36
C GLY A 178 4.78 1.13 10.21
N TYR A 179 5.06 0.69 8.99
CA TYR A 179 5.63 -0.64 8.72
C TYR A 179 7.08 -0.74 9.23
N PHE A 180 7.92 0.28 8.98
CA PHE A 180 9.30 0.33 9.50
C PHE A 180 9.31 0.32 11.03
N LYS A 181 8.47 1.14 11.66
CA LYS A 181 8.31 1.17 13.11
C LYS A 181 8.00 -0.21 13.68
N LEU A 182 7.06 -0.93 13.06
CA LEU A 182 6.64 -2.25 13.53
C LEU A 182 7.74 -3.31 13.34
N ARG A 183 8.35 -3.36 12.15
CA ARG A 183 9.24 -4.45 11.73
C ARG A 183 10.71 -4.23 12.11
N ALA A 184 11.20 -3.02 11.95
CA ALA A 184 12.61 -2.69 12.15
C ALA A 184 12.90 -2.09 13.54
N LEU A 185 11.88 -1.53 14.23
CA LEU A 185 12.03 -0.94 15.55
C LEU A 185 11.23 -1.69 16.63
N CYS A 186 10.73 -2.90 16.35
CA CYS A 186 9.93 -3.70 17.27
C CYS A 186 8.77 -2.89 17.91
N GLY A 187 8.17 -1.98 17.14
CA GLY A 187 7.13 -1.05 17.61
C GLY A 187 7.68 0.13 18.43
N GLY A 188 9.00 0.29 18.54
CA GLY A 188 9.66 1.39 19.23
C GLY A 188 9.43 2.76 18.58
N ASP A 189 9.69 3.84 19.32
CA ASP A 189 9.52 5.20 18.82
C ASP A 189 10.77 5.68 18.08
N PHE A 190 10.56 6.44 17.00
CA PHE A 190 11.67 7.05 16.27
C PHE A 190 12.41 8.09 17.11
N MET A 191 13.72 8.22 16.87
CA MET A 191 14.50 9.32 17.44
C MET A 191 13.99 10.68 16.94
N PRO A 192 14.01 11.72 17.80
CA PRO A 192 13.64 13.08 17.39
C PRO A 192 14.52 13.67 16.26
N ARG A 193 15.71 13.09 16.05
CA ARG A 193 16.67 13.53 15.01
C ARG A 193 16.51 12.80 13.67
N VAL A 194 15.44 12.07 13.44
CA VAL A 194 15.09 11.55 12.11
C VAL A 194 14.44 12.69 11.34
N ASN A 195 15.00 13.04 10.18
CA ASN A 195 14.40 14.02 9.28
C ASN A 195 13.21 13.37 8.57
N GLU A 196 12.02 13.75 8.96
CA GLU A 196 10.77 13.22 8.41
C GLU A 196 10.42 13.92 7.10
N LEU A 197 10.22 13.12 6.02
CA LEU A 197 9.92 13.61 4.68
C LEU A 197 8.56 13.07 4.20
N PRO A 198 7.84 13.83 3.36
CA PRO A 198 6.48 13.49 2.98
C PRO A 198 6.39 12.30 2.01
N GLY A 199 7.42 12.05 1.18
CA GLY A 199 7.43 11.02 0.15
C GLY A 199 8.70 10.15 0.13
N SER A 200 8.61 8.93 -0.40
CA SER A 200 9.78 8.06 -0.62
C SER A 200 10.79 8.68 -1.58
N ALA A 201 10.34 9.36 -2.64
CA ALA A 201 11.21 10.07 -3.57
C ALA A 201 12.06 11.14 -2.85
N SER A 202 11.46 11.89 -1.93
CA SER A 202 12.19 12.92 -1.16
C SER A 202 13.25 12.29 -0.22
N VAL A 203 12.96 11.12 0.36
CA VAL A 203 13.96 10.37 1.15
C VAL A 203 15.13 9.94 0.28
N VAL A 204 14.86 9.35 -0.88
CA VAL A 204 15.90 8.90 -1.82
C VAL A 204 16.78 10.06 -2.26
N GLN A 205 16.19 11.21 -2.62
CA GLN A 205 16.95 12.41 -3.00
C GLN A 205 17.79 12.96 -1.84
N ALA A 206 17.25 13.01 -0.64
CA ALA A 206 17.98 13.48 0.55
C ALA A 206 19.18 12.57 0.87
N VAL A 207 19.01 11.25 0.70
CA VAL A 207 20.10 10.28 0.90
C VAL A 207 21.15 10.43 -0.22
N ALA A 208 20.75 10.61 -1.46
CA ALA A 208 21.69 10.84 -2.57
C ALA A 208 22.51 12.13 -2.41
N GLY A 209 21.94 13.15 -1.78
CA GLY A 209 22.57 14.47 -1.58
C GLY A 209 23.49 14.57 -0.34
N SER A 210 23.59 13.53 0.50
CA SER A 210 24.37 13.59 1.74
C SER A 210 25.21 12.33 1.97
N LEU A 211 26.53 12.52 2.02
CA LEU A 211 27.48 11.41 2.22
C LEU A 211 27.25 10.64 3.51
N ASN A 212 26.83 11.32 4.59
CA ASN A 212 26.65 10.72 5.92
C ASN A 212 25.26 10.11 6.14
N SER A 213 24.45 10.05 5.10
CA SER A 213 23.04 9.73 5.19
C SER A 213 22.74 8.24 5.24
N ILE A 214 21.66 7.93 5.95
CA ILE A 214 20.92 6.67 5.90
C ILE A 214 19.43 6.99 5.90
N GLY A 215 18.66 6.25 5.11
CA GLY A 215 17.20 6.42 5.05
C GLY A 215 16.49 5.13 4.69
N TYR A 216 15.16 5.17 4.66
CA TYR A 216 14.34 4.05 4.21
C TYR A 216 13.22 4.53 3.27
N ALA A 217 12.97 3.74 2.23
CA ALA A 217 11.96 4.03 1.22
C ALA A 217 11.40 2.72 0.65
N SER A 218 10.33 2.81 -0.12
CA SER A 218 9.82 1.69 -0.92
C SER A 218 10.74 1.42 -2.12
N ILE A 219 10.90 0.16 -2.52
CA ILE A 219 11.81 -0.28 -3.60
C ILE A 219 11.43 0.31 -4.98
N GLY A 220 10.17 0.67 -5.19
CA GLY A 220 9.71 1.33 -6.42
C GLY A 220 10.36 2.70 -6.65
N PHE A 221 10.93 3.33 -5.61
CA PHE A 221 11.62 4.62 -5.72
C PHE A 221 13.13 4.44 -5.80
N ARG A 222 13.66 4.42 -7.01
CA ARG A 222 15.10 4.29 -7.28
C ARG A 222 15.64 5.59 -7.89
N ALA A 223 16.85 5.96 -7.49
CA ALA A 223 17.60 7.05 -8.12
C ALA A 223 19.08 6.73 -8.13
N SER A 224 19.83 7.41 -9.00
CA SER A 224 21.29 7.46 -8.93
C SER A 224 21.74 8.14 -7.63
N GLY A 225 22.95 7.83 -7.19
CA GLY A 225 23.52 8.43 -5.98
C GLY A 225 23.17 7.71 -4.67
N VAL A 226 22.35 6.67 -4.72
CA VAL A 226 22.04 5.82 -3.55
C VAL A 226 22.40 4.36 -3.78
N ARG A 227 22.70 3.66 -2.70
CA ARG A 227 22.92 2.23 -2.66
C ARG A 227 21.92 1.58 -1.68
N LEU A 228 21.30 0.49 -2.11
CA LEU A 228 20.42 -0.32 -1.27
C LEU A 228 21.27 -1.22 -0.38
N LEU A 229 21.01 -1.21 0.91
CA LEU A 229 21.69 -2.11 1.85
C LEU A 229 21.01 -3.48 1.89
N PRO A 230 21.78 -4.56 1.76
CA PRO A 230 21.30 -5.89 2.16
C PRO A 230 20.97 -5.92 3.66
N LEU A 231 19.93 -6.64 4.04
CA LEU A 231 19.48 -6.75 5.43
C LEU A 231 19.51 -8.21 5.90
N ALA A 232 19.74 -8.37 7.20
CA ALA A 232 19.56 -9.63 7.91
C ALA A 232 18.52 -9.48 9.02
N GLU A 233 17.77 -10.53 9.33
CA GLU A 233 16.90 -10.56 10.52
C GLU A 233 17.77 -10.40 11.80
N SER A 234 18.88 -11.15 11.85
CA SER A 234 19.88 -11.10 12.92
C SER A 234 21.26 -11.53 12.38
N GLY A 235 22.32 -11.20 13.10
CA GLY A 235 23.69 -11.52 12.69
C GLY A 235 24.09 -10.82 11.38
N GLU A 236 24.83 -11.54 10.51
CA GLU A 236 25.43 -10.99 9.29
C GLU A 236 25.03 -11.74 8.00
N ASN A 237 24.00 -12.59 8.05
CA ASN A 237 23.49 -13.24 6.85
C ASN A 237 22.64 -12.25 6.04
N TYR A 238 23.31 -11.34 5.35
CA TYR A 238 22.70 -10.23 4.62
C TYR A 238 22.04 -10.69 3.32
N ILE A 239 20.75 -10.43 3.20
CA ILE A 239 19.90 -10.72 2.04
C ILE A 239 19.72 -9.44 1.22
N THR A 240 20.03 -9.49 -0.06
CA THR A 240 19.83 -8.36 -0.98
C THR A 240 18.35 -8.20 -1.34
N PRO A 241 17.86 -6.97 -1.50
CA PRO A 241 16.46 -6.71 -1.92
C PRO A 241 16.29 -6.88 -3.44
N ASN A 242 16.61 -8.07 -3.97
CA ASN A 242 16.30 -8.43 -5.35
C ASN A 242 14.92 -9.08 -5.46
N ASP A 243 14.41 -9.18 -6.67
CA ASP A 243 13.06 -9.69 -6.94
C ASP A 243 12.81 -11.08 -6.33
N ALA A 244 13.77 -12.00 -6.42
CA ALA A 244 13.62 -13.35 -5.90
C ALA A 244 13.47 -13.34 -4.36
N ASN A 245 14.33 -12.60 -3.66
CA ASN A 245 14.34 -12.51 -2.20
C ASN A 245 13.13 -11.75 -1.66
N VAL A 246 12.62 -10.76 -2.41
CA VAL A 246 11.41 -10.03 -2.04
C VAL A 246 10.17 -10.89 -2.24
N ARG A 247 10.06 -11.61 -3.38
CA ARG A 247 8.91 -12.47 -3.69
C ARG A 247 8.78 -13.65 -2.74
N ASN A 248 9.88 -14.30 -2.39
CA ASN A 248 9.86 -15.46 -1.47
C ASN A 248 9.85 -15.07 0.01
N GLY A 249 9.88 -13.75 0.33
CA GLY A 249 9.84 -13.24 1.69
C GLY A 249 11.13 -13.41 2.49
N SER A 250 12.25 -13.82 1.87
CA SER A 250 13.54 -13.94 2.57
C SER A 250 14.17 -12.58 2.89
N TYR A 251 13.85 -11.53 2.12
CA TYR A 251 14.24 -10.16 2.49
C TYR A 251 13.40 -9.66 3.67
N PRO A 252 14.01 -9.24 4.81
CA PRO A 252 13.29 -9.04 6.08
C PRO A 252 12.16 -8.01 6.06
N LEU A 253 12.24 -7.02 5.18
CA LEU A 253 11.25 -5.94 5.06
C LEU A 253 10.39 -6.03 3.80
N SER A 254 10.19 -7.25 3.28
CA SER A 254 9.20 -7.52 2.23
C SER A 254 7.77 -7.36 2.75
N ARG A 255 6.86 -6.82 1.92
CA ARG A 255 5.46 -6.58 2.30
C ARG A 255 4.53 -6.62 1.10
N TYR A 256 3.24 -6.82 1.36
CA TYR A 256 2.20 -6.50 0.37
C TYR A 256 1.81 -5.03 0.42
N LEU A 257 1.42 -4.50 -0.72
CA LEU A 257 0.64 -3.29 -0.86
C LEU A 257 -0.83 -3.69 -1.03
N TYR A 258 -1.72 -2.92 -0.41
CA TYR A 258 -3.14 -3.26 -0.34
C TYR A 258 -4.01 -2.13 -0.88
N ILE A 259 -5.18 -2.49 -1.41
CA ILE A 259 -6.35 -1.60 -1.49
C ILE A 259 -7.40 -2.16 -0.54
N TYR A 260 -7.71 -1.42 0.51
CA TYR A 260 -8.83 -1.76 1.39
C TYR A 260 -10.14 -1.26 0.81
N ILE A 261 -11.20 -2.05 0.96
CA ILE A 261 -12.54 -1.74 0.47
C ILE A 261 -13.60 -2.10 1.49
N ASN A 262 -14.75 -1.43 1.37
CA ASN A 262 -15.96 -1.79 2.09
C ASN A 262 -16.72 -2.87 1.31
N LYS A 263 -16.61 -4.13 1.71
CA LYS A 263 -17.32 -5.26 1.12
C LYS A 263 -18.07 -6.02 2.21
N ALA A 264 -19.40 -5.91 2.21
CA ALA A 264 -20.23 -6.69 3.11
C ALA A 264 -20.12 -8.20 2.83
N PRO A 265 -20.13 -9.05 3.87
CA PRO A 265 -20.14 -10.50 3.69
C PRO A 265 -21.32 -10.95 2.82
N ASN A 266 -21.07 -11.91 1.94
CA ASN A 266 -22.07 -12.50 1.03
C ASN A 266 -22.80 -11.52 0.11
N GLN A 267 -22.30 -10.28 -0.03
CA GLN A 267 -22.80 -9.34 -1.02
C GLN A 267 -21.81 -9.21 -2.18
N PRO A 268 -22.26 -8.97 -3.41
CA PRO A 268 -21.35 -8.64 -4.52
C PRO A 268 -20.62 -7.32 -4.22
N LEU A 269 -19.52 -7.10 -4.92
CA LEU A 269 -18.88 -5.79 -4.94
C LEU A 269 -19.80 -4.77 -5.63
N GLU A 270 -19.65 -3.51 -5.21
CA GLU A 270 -20.23 -2.39 -5.93
C GLU A 270 -19.63 -2.35 -7.35
N PRO A 271 -20.42 -2.13 -8.42
CA PRO A 271 -19.98 -2.32 -9.80
C PRO A 271 -18.72 -1.56 -10.21
N LEU A 272 -18.58 -0.28 -9.80
CA LEU A 272 -17.41 0.52 -10.14
C LEU A 272 -16.15 0.00 -9.42
N THR A 273 -16.28 -0.35 -8.15
CA THR A 273 -15.20 -0.95 -7.36
C THR A 273 -14.78 -2.31 -7.93
N ALA A 274 -15.75 -3.13 -8.35
CA ALA A 274 -15.50 -4.43 -8.97
C ALA A 274 -14.73 -4.26 -10.29
N ALA A 275 -15.19 -3.38 -11.17
CA ALA A 275 -14.55 -3.12 -12.45
C ALA A 275 -13.12 -2.58 -12.29
N PHE A 276 -12.91 -1.65 -11.33
CA PHE A 276 -11.58 -1.13 -11.05
C PHE A 276 -10.63 -2.21 -10.53
N LEU A 277 -11.06 -3.01 -9.55
CA LEU A 277 -10.23 -4.09 -9.00
C LEU A 277 -9.98 -5.22 -10.01
N ASP A 278 -10.94 -5.49 -10.90
CA ASP A 278 -10.72 -6.44 -12.00
C ASP A 278 -9.60 -5.98 -12.93
N ARG A 279 -9.54 -4.68 -13.29
CA ARG A 279 -8.43 -4.10 -14.05
C ARG A 279 -7.11 -4.14 -13.28
N VAL A 280 -7.09 -3.76 -12.01
CA VAL A 280 -5.89 -3.80 -11.15
C VAL A 280 -5.31 -5.22 -11.06
N LEU A 281 -6.17 -6.24 -10.97
CA LEU A 281 -5.80 -7.65 -10.83
C LEU A 281 -5.75 -8.40 -12.17
N SER A 282 -5.88 -7.72 -13.31
CA SER A 282 -5.65 -8.29 -14.64
C SER A 282 -4.16 -8.38 -14.95
N ASP A 283 -3.80 -9.13 -16.01
CA ASP A 283 -2.41 -9.19 -16.49
C ASP A 283 -1.88 -7.78 -16.80
N THR A 284 -2.65 -6.94 -17.49
CA THR A 284 -2.28 -5.54 -17.77
C THR A 284 -2.08 -4.74 -16.49
N GLY A 285 -2.97 -4.88 -15.50
CA GLY A 285 -2.84 -4.21 -14.20
C GLY A 285 -1.59 -4.64 -13.43
N GLN A 286 -1.21 -5.90 -13.52
CA GLN A 286 0.01 -6.43 -12.91
C GLN A 286 1.29 -6.08 -13.70
N ASP A 287 1.20 -5.89 -15.02
CA ASP A 287 2.30 -5.33 -15.83
C ASP A 287 2.59 -3.88 -15.44
N LEU A 288 1.57 -3.08 -15.14
CA LEU A 288 1.74 -1.73 -14.61
C LEU A 288 2.44 -1.73 -13.24
N VAL A 289 2.18 -2.72 -12.38
CA VAL A 289 2.92 -2.92 -11.12
C VAL A 289 4.42 -3.06 -11.38
N ASN A 290 4.79 -3.92 -12.33
CA ASN A 290 6.19 -4.13 -12.72
C ASN A 290 6.80 -2.87 -13.34
N HIS A 291 6.06 -2.16 -14.16
CA HIS A 291 6.51 -0.91 -14.79
C HIS A 291 6.80 0.18 -13.75
N ASP A 292 6.03 0.26 -12.67
CA ASP A 292 6.21 1.22 -11.57
C ASP A 292 7.33 0.81 -10.57
N GLY A 293 8.02 -0.31 -10.85
CA GLY A 293 9.17 -0.78 -10.06
C GLY A 293 8.82 -1.61 -8.83
N TYR A 294 7.55 -2.02 -8.69
CA TYR A 294 7.08 -3.00 -7.72
C TYR A 294 7.08 -4.41 -8.33
N LEU A 295 6.74 -5.40 -7.53
CA LEU A 295 6.62 -6.77 -8.01
C LEU A 295 5.15 -7.18 -8.13
N PRO A 296 4.74 -7.76 -9.26
CA PRO A 296 3.43 -8.35 -9.42
C PRO A 296 3.15 -9.40 -8.35
N LEU A 297 1.89 -9.57 -8.00
CA LEU A 297 1.46 -10.61 -7.07
C LEU A 297 1.91 -12.01 -7.55
N PRO A 298 2.32 -12.92 -6.64
CA PRO A 298 2.49 -14.32 -6.99
C PRO A 298 1.18 -14.88 -7.58
N PRO A 299 1.25 -15.76 -8.62
CA PRO A 299 0.07 -16.27 -9.32
C PRO A 299 -1.00 -16.85 -8.39
N ASP A 300 -0.59 -17.64 -7.39
CA ASP A 300 -1.50 -18.23 -6.41
C ASP A 300 -2.22 -17.16 -5.56
N THR A 301 -1.49 -16.09 -5.19
CA THR A 301 -2.06 -14.97 -4.42
C THR A 301 -3.03 -14.19 -5.29
N LEU A 302 -2.66 -13.89 -6.53
CA LEU A 302 -3.53 -13.21 -7.50
C LEU A 302 -4.83 -13.98 -7.72
N HIS A 303 -4.73 -15.28 -8.00
CA HIS A 303 -5.90 -16.14 -8.21
C HIS A 303 -6.82 -16.18 -6.97
N LYS A 304 -6.26 -16.43 -5.78
CA LYS A 304 -7.03 -16.42 -4.52
C LYS A 304 -7.71 -15.08 -4.27
N THR A 305 -7.02 -13.96 -4.58
CA THR A 305 -7.56 -12.61 -4.41
C THR A 305 -8.74 -12.38 -5.35
N ARG A 306 -8.63 -12.74 -6.64
CA ARG A 306 -9.73 -12.63 -7.62
C ARG A 306 -10.95 -13.45 -7.17
N LEU A 307 -10.75 -14.70 -6.74
CA LEU A 307 -11.83 -15.55 -6.23
C LEU A 307 -12.52 -14.95 -4.99
N ALA A 308 -11.77 -14.41 -4.04
CA ALA A 308 -12.32 -13.79 -2.83
C ALA A 308 -13.18 -12.54 -3.15
N LEU A 309 -12.90 -11.88 -4.25
CA LEU A 309 -13.65 -10.74 -4.75
C LEU A 309 -14.86 -11.15 -5.61
N GLY A 310 -14.95 -12.40 -6.03
CA GLY A 310 -15.95 -12.90 -6.98
C GLY A 310 -15.66 -12.47 -8.43
N LEU A 311 -14.42 -12.12 -8.73
CA LEU A 311 -13.94 -11.81 -10.08
C LEU A 311 -13.57 -13.12 -10.82
N LYS A 312 -13.89 -13.18 -12.11
CA LYS A 312 -13.62 -14.37 -12.95
C LYS A 312 -12.18 -14.41 -13.45
#